data_7017383e4caae6c0bb08018ead32b4ee
#
_entry.id   7017383e4caae6c0bb08018ead32b4ee
#
_cell.length_a   1.000
_cell.length_b   1.000
_cell.length_c   1.000
_cell.angle_alpha   90.00
_cell.angle_beta   90.00
_cell.angle_gamma   90.00
#
_symmetry.space_group_name_H-M   'P 1'
#
loop_
_entity.id
_entity.type
_entity.pdbx_description
1 polymer ?
#
loop_
_entity_poly.entity_id
_entity_poly.type
_entity_poly.pdbx_seq_one_letter_code
_entity_poly.pdbx_strand_id
1 'polypeptide(L)'
;MAIVAGTKAETVIDVLRKLPEKQRKKVQEVTLDMAGNMALIVKKCFPKATQVTDRFHVQQLALEAVQDMRIAYRWQALEAENEALEQAKLSQTDYQAELLSNGDTVKQLLARSRYVLYKKATDWTSSQQERADLLFERY
;
A
#
# COMPACT_ATOMS: atom_id res chain seq x y z
N MET A 1 -6.77 -33.81 -4.69
CA MET A 1 -6.01 -32.63 -4.19
C MET A 1 -4.60 -32.72 -4.73
N ALA A 2 -4.00 -31.66 -5.24
CA ALA A 2 -2.61 -31.64 -5.70
C ALA A 2 -1.85 -30.58 -4.91
N ILE A 3 -0.62 -30.91 -4.49
CA ILE A 3 0.29 -29.98 -3.84
C ILE A 3 1.48 -29.81 -4.79
N VAL A 4 1.83 -28.54 -5.09
CA VAL A 4 2.93 -28.20 -6.01
C VAL A 4 3.99 -27.44 -5.24
N ALA A 5 5.24 -27.86 -5.38
CA ALA A 5 6.38 -27.17 -4.80
C ALA A 5 6.79 -25.98 -5.67
N GLY A 6 6.67 -24.77 -5.14
CA GLY A 6 7.02 -23.52 -5.83
C GLY A 6 5.91 -22.98 -6.74
N THR A 7 6.18 -21.81 -7.33
CA THR A 7 5.23 -21.00 -8.11
C THR A 7 5.62 -20.84 -9.58
N LYS A 8 6.54 -21.67 -10.10
CA LYS A 8 6.92 -21.62 -11.51
C LYS A 8 5.73 -21.97 -12.40
N ALA A 9 5.44 -21.11 -13.38
CA ALA A 9 4.27 -21.24 -14.22
C ALA A 9 4.20 -22.61 -14.92
N GLU A 10 5.31 -23.10 -15.45
CA GLU A 10 5.37 -24.38 -16.17
C GLU A 10 4.95 -25.53 -15.27
N THR A 11 5.49 -25.60 -14.06
CA THR A 11 5.20 -26.67 -13.09
C THR A 11 3.71 -26.69 -12.70
N VAL A 12 3.12 -25.51 -12.47
CA VAL A 12 1.71 -25.38 -12.14
C VAL A 12 0.83 -25.76 -13.34
N ILE A 13 1.20 -25.31 -14.55
CA ILE A 13 0.48 -25.63 -15.79
C ILE A 13 0.46 -27.14 -16.03
N ASP A 14 1.59 -27.83 -15.85
CA ASP A 14 1.68 -29.29 -16.06
C ASP A 14 0.78 -30.05 -15.09
N VAL A 15 0.68 -29.59 -13.85
CA VAL A 15 -0.25 -30.20 -12.88
C VAL A 15 -1.71 -29.92 -13.25
N LEU A 16 -2.04 -28.69 -13.60
CA LEU A 16 -3.41 -28.30 -13.98
C LEU A 16 -3.88 -28.96 -15.27
N ARG A 17 -2.96 -29.22 -16.21
CA ARG A 17 -3.28 -29.94 -17.46
C ARG A 17 -3.61 -31.42 -17.27
N LYS A 18 -3.29 -32.01 -16.12
CA LYS A 18 -3.75 -33.36 -15.76
C LYS A 18 -5.27 -33.43 -15.57
N LEU A 19 -5.93 -32.28 -15.31
CA LEU A 19 -7.38 -32.20 -15.31
C LEU A 19 -7.92 -32.30 -16.76
N PRO A 20 -9.00 -33.07 -16.97
CA PRO A 20 -9.61 -33.20 -18.29
C PRO A 20 -9.99 -31.83 -18.87
N GLU A 21 -9.72 -31.64 -20.16
CA GLU A 21 -9.98 -30.36 -20.84
C GLU A 21 -11.44 -29.91 -20.73
N LYS A 22 -12.37 -30.89 -20.78
CA LYS A 22 -13.81 -30.65 -20.61
C LYS A 22 -14.13 -30.01 -19.25
N GLN A 23 -13.40 -30.34 -18.19
CA GLN A 23 -13.57 -29.74 -16.86
C GLN A 23 -12.95 -28.35 -16.82
N ARG A 24 -11.76 -28.18 -17.38
CA ARG A 24 -11.08 -26.88 -17.43
C ARG A 24 -11.86 -25.84 -18.25
N LYS A 25 -12.53 -26.25 -19.33
CA LYS A 25 -13.41 -25.39 -20.14
C LYS A 25 -14.72 -24.99 -19.46
N LYS A 26 -15.09 -25.63 -18.35
CA LYS A 26 -16.27 -25.27 -17.56
C LYS A 26 -15.99 -24.16 -16.54
N VAL A 27 -14.72 -23.88 -16.27
CA VAL A 27 -14.34 -22.81 -15.34
C VAL A 27 -14.69 -21.47 -15.96
N GLN A 28 -15.53 -20.71 -15.29
CA GLN A 28 -16.03 -19.41 -15.76
C GLN A 28 -15.15 -18.26 -15.27
N GLU A 29 -14.68 -18.35 -14.02
CA GLU A 29 -13.89 -17.30 -13.40
C GLU A 29 -12.71 -17.91 -12.61
N VAL A 30 -11.59 -17.22 -12.63
CA VAL A 30 -10.41 -17.52 -11.80
C VAL A 30 -9.96 -16.25 -11.12
N THR A 31 -10.06 -16.21 -9.79
CA THR A 31 -9.50 -15.13 -8.99
C THR A 31 -8.02 -15.37 -8.79
N LEU A 32 -7.21 -14.36 -9.03
CA LEU A 32 -5.75 -14.41 -8.92
C LEU A 32 -5.20 -13.12 -8.34
N ASP A 33 -4.02 -13.22 -7.79
CA ASP A 33 -3.23 -12.05 -7.43
C ASP A 33 -2.68 -11.35 -8.70
N MET A 34 -1.99 -10.25 -8.53
CA MET A 34 -1.44 -9.46 -9.64
C MET A 34 -0.11 -9.99 -10.16
N ALA A 35 0.34 -11.19 -9.75
CA ALA A 35 1.58 -11.80 -10.23
C ALA A 35 1.44 -12.23 -11.69
N GLY A 36 2.35 -11.76 -12.55
CA GLY A 36 2.27 -11.98 -14.00
C GLY A 36 2.30 -13.47 -14.42
N ASN A 37 2.93 -14.35 -13.64
CA ASN A 37 2.94 -15.78 -13.89
C ASN A 37 1.56 -16.42 -13.71
N MET A 38 0.72 -15.90 -12.79
CA MET A 38 -0.64 -16.41 -12.57
C MET A 38 -1.55 -16.14 -13.77
N ALA A 39 -1.48 -14.96 -14.35
CA ALA A 39 -2.22 -14.65 -15.57
C ALA A 39 -1.87 -15.60 -16.74
N LEU A 40 -0.58 -15.94 -16.89
CA LEU A 40 -0.13 -16.91 -17.89
C LEU A 40 -0.69 -18.31 -17.63
N ILE A 41 -0.69 -18.76 -16.35
CA ILE A 41 -1.24 -20.06 -15.95
C ILE A 41 -2.72 -20.13 -16.32
N VAL A 42 -3.50 -19.11 -15.95
CA VAL A 42 -4.95 -19.07 -16.22
C VAL A 42 -5.21 -19.08 -17.72
N LYS A 43 -4.52 -18.26 -18.49
CA LYS A 43 -4.67 -18.20 -19.96
C LYS A 43 -4.38 -19.56 -20.63
N LYS A 44 -3.36 -20.30 -20.14
CA LYS A 44 -2.99 -21.61 -20.69
C LYS A 44 -3.87 -22.78 -20.23
N CYS A 45 -4.40 -22.71 -19.01
CA CYS A 45 -5.14 -23.82 -18.40
C CYS A 45 -6.66 -23.65 -18.50
N PHE A 46 -7.16 -22.43 -18.47
CA PHE A 46 -8.59 -22.10 -18.43
C PHE A 46 -8.96 -21.06 -19.50
N PRO A 47 -8.86 -21.41 -20.80
CA PRO A 47 -8.97 -20.44 -21.90
C PRO A 47 -10.32 -19.73 -22.02
N LYS A 48 -11.35 -20.24 -21.36
CA LYS A 48 -12.70 -19.65 -21.34
C LYS A 48 -13.00 -18.87 -20.06
N ALA A 49 -12.11 -18.92 -19.08
CA ALA A 49 -12.32 -18.26 -17.79
C ALA A 49 -12.00 -16.78 -17.85
N THR A 50 -12.87 -15.98 -17.23
CA THR A 50 -12.59 -14.58 -16.95
C THR A 50 -11.58 -14.50 -15.81
N GLN A 51 -10.54 -13.69 -15.99
CA GLN A 51 -9.57 -13.43 -14.92
C GLN A 51 -10.11 -12.30 -14.05
N VAL A 52 -10.23 -12.57 -12.75
CA VAL A 52 -10.68 -11.62 -11.76
C VAL A 52 -9.52 -11.31 -10.82
N THR A 53 -9.14 -10.03 -10.73
CA THR A 53 -8.09 -9.63 -9.79
C THR A 53 -8.61 -9.66 -8.37
N ASP A 54 -7.82 -10.23 -7.46
CA ASP A 54 -8.18 -10.26 -6.04
C ASP A 54 -8.19 -8.83 -5.48
N ARG A 55 -9.35 -8.43 -4.98
CA ARG A 55 -9.59 -7.12 -4.39
C ARG A 55 -8.65 -6.83 -3.21
N PHE A 56 -8.30 -7.84 -2.43
CA PHE A 56 -7.41 -7.68 -1.29
C PHE A 56 -6.03 -7.17 -1.73
N HIS A 57 -5.46 -7.75 -2.78
CA HIS A 57 -4.16 -7.32 -3.31
C HIS A 57 -4.21 -5.91 -3.91
N VAL A 58 -5.29 -5.53 -4.58
CA VAL A 58 -5.48 -4.15 -5.07
C VAL A 58 -5.51 -3.16 -3.90
N GLN A 59 -6.29 -3.48 -2.87
CA GLN A 59 -6.39 -2.64 -1.68
C GLN A 59 -5.05 -2.54 -0.94
N GLN A 60 -4.32 -3.63 -0.81
CA GLN A 60 -3.00 -3.64 -0.20
C GLN A 60 -2.03 -2.73 -0.94
N LEU A 61 -1.95 -2.82 -2.27
CA LEU A 61 -1.08 -1.96 -3.08
C LEU A 61 -1.42 -0.48 -2.94
N ALA A 62 -2.70 -0.13 -2.89
CA ALA A 62 -3.11 1.25 -2.67
C ALA A 62 -2.68 1.77 -1.29
N LEU A 63 -2.84 0.95 -0.25
CA LEU A 63 -2.42 1.30 1.11
C LEU A 63 -0.89 1.39 1.24
N GLU A 64 -0.15 0.51 0.58
CA GLU A 64 1.32 0.57 0.51
C GLU A 64 1.78 1.86 -0.18
N ALA A 65 1.19 2.24 -1.32
CA ALA A 65 1.51 3.48 -2.01
C ALA A 65 1.27 4.72 -1.14
N VAL A 66 0.14 4.78 -0.44
CA VAL A 66 -0.16 5.88 0.51
C VAL A 66 0.87 5.92 1.65
N GLN A 67 1.28 4.74 2.14
CA GLN A 67 2.30 4.65 3.18
C GLN A 67 3.67 5.13 2.70
N ASP A 68 4.07 4.78 1.49
CA ASP A 68 5.34 5.21 0.89
C ASP A 68 5.36 6.73 0.69
N MET A 69 4.26 7.32 0.20
CA MET A 69 4.12 8.77 0.11
C MET A 69 4.27 9.45 1.48
N ARG A 70 3.58 8.94 2.51
CA ARG A 70 3.69 9.47 3.87
C ARG A 70 5.12 9.40 4.41
N ILE A 71 5.83 8.31 4.14
CA ILE A 71 7.22 8.14 4.55
C ILE A 71 8.12 9.14 3.81
N ALA A 72 7.94 9.31 2.51
CA ALA A 72 8.70 10.28 1.72
C ALA A 72 8.53 11.72 2.25
N TYR A 73 7.30 12.15 2.50
CA TYR A 73 7.04 13.47 3.09
C TYR A 73 7.60 13.61 4.50
N ARG A 74 7.59 12.54 5.30
CA ARG A 74 8.21 12.57 6.62
C ARG A 74 9.73 12.77 6.55
N TRP A 75 10.39 12.15 5.59
CA TRP A 75 11.84 12.36 5.38
C TRP A 75 12.12 13.80 4.96
N GLN A 76 11.34 14.38 4.06
CA GLN A 76 11.47 15.80 3.67
C GLN A 76 11.27 16.72 4.87
N ALA A 77 10.29 16.45 5.73
CA ALA A 77 10.08 17.24 6.94
C ALA A 77 11.24 17.13 7.95
N LEU A 78 11.88 15.96 8.04
CA LEU A 78 13.07 15.75 8.87
C LEU A 78 14.29 16.49 8.33
N GLU A 79 14.49 16.46 7.02
CA GLU A 79 15.58 17.18 6.35
C GLU A 79 15.43 18.69 6.54
N ALA A 80 14.25 19.24 6.30
CA ALA A 80 13.95 20.65 6.50
C ALA A 80 14.18 21.10 7.96
N GLU A 81 13.79 20.27 8.93
CA GLU A 81 14.05 20.55 10.35
C GLU A 81 15.56 20.53 10.67
N ASN A 82 16.31 19.56 10.13
CA ASN A 82 17.76 19.49 10.33
C ASN A 82 18.46 20.69 9.73
N GLU A 83 18.07 21.12 8.53
CA GLU A 83 18.62 22.33 7.90
C GLU A 83 18.33 23.57 8.73
N ALA A 84 17.10 23.72 9.25
CA ALA A 84 16.73 24.84 10.10
C ALA A 84 17.51 24.85 11.42
N LEU A 85 17.75 23.68 12.01
CA LEU A 85 18.58 23.52 13.20
C LEU A 85 20.05 23.93 12.95
N GLU A 86 20.62 23.53 11.81
CA GLU A 86 21.99 23.90 11.46
C GLU A 86 22.10 25.41 11.22
N GLN A 87 21.14 26.01 10.54
CA GLN A 87 21.11 27.46 10.33
C GLN A 87 20.94 28.23 11.65
N ALA A 88 20.12 27.78 12.55
CA ALA A 88 19.98 28.39 13.87
C ALA A 88 21.30 28.33 14.67
N LYS A 89 22.03 27.21 14.60
CA LYS A 89 23.38 27.09 15.22
C LYS A 89 24.39 28.09 14.62
N LEU A 90 24.41 28.20 13.29
CA LEU A 90 25.32 29.14 12.61
C LEU A 90 24.99 30.58 12.94
N SER A 91 23.71 30.92 13.08
CA SER A 91 23.25 32.27 13.42
C SER A 91 23.24 32.55 14.92
N GLN A 92 23.64 31.59 15.76
CA GLN A 92 23.60 31.68 17.23
C GLN A 92 22.21 32.06 17.76
N THR A 93 21.15 31.54 17.12
CA THR A 93 19.75 31.72 17.50
C THR A 93 19.17 30.42 18.02
N ASP A 94 18.13 30.50 18.88
CA ASP A 94 17.40 29.33 19.34
C ASP A 94 16.46 28.84 18.25
N TYR A 95 16.55 27.55 17.91
CA TYR A 95 15.60 26.93 17.02
C TYR A 95 14.24 26.73 17.71
N GLN A 96 13.19 27.22 17.08
CA GLN A 96 11.82 26.94 17.49
C GLN A 96 11.10 26.16 16.39
N ALA A 97 10.59 24.98 16.72
CA ALA A 97 9.81 24.18 15.77
C ALA A 97 8.46 24.86 15.48
N GLU A 98 8.09 24.93 14.20
CA GLU A 98 6.76 25.36 13.81
C GLU A 98 5.73 24.33 14.28
N LEU A 99 4.75 24.78 15.08
CA LEU A 99 3.65 23.96 15.58
C LEU A 99 2.41 24.20 14.74
N LEU A 100 1.74 23.13 14.39
CA LEU A 100 0.43 23.14 13.77
C LEU A 100 -0.66 23.46 14.82
N SER A 101 -1.88 23.74 14.37
CA SER A 101 -2.99 24.11 15.27
C SER A 101 -3.31 23.09 16.36
N ASN A 102 -2.99 21.82 16.12
CA ASN A 102 -3.16 20.73 17.09
C ASN A 102 -1.93 20.50 17.99
N GLY A 103 -0.89 21.33 17.89
CA GLY A 103 0.36 21.22 18.65
C GLY A 103 1.37 20.21 18.13
N ASP A 104 1.09 19.51 17.03
CA ASP A 104 2.08 18.65 16.37
C ASP A 104 3.01 19.47 15.48
N THR A 105 4.27 19.06 15.36
CA THR A 105 5.12 19.49 14.23
C THR A 105 4.74 18.70 12.98
N VAL A 106 5.17 19.17 11.79
CA VAL A 106 4.90 18.45 10.53
C VAL A 106 5.40 17.01 10.56
N LYS A 107 6.61 16.76 11.08
CA LYS A 107 7.14 15.39 11.21
C LYS A 107 6.32 14.53 12.18
N GLN A 108 5.77 15.14 13.26
CA GLN A 108 4.91 14.45 14.22
C GLN A 108 3.55 14.13 13.62
N LEU A 109 2.95 15.08 12.89
CA LEU A 109 1.73 14.85 12.13
C LEU A 109 1.87 13.64 11.20
N LEU A 110 2.92 13.63 10.36
CA LEU A 110 3.19 12.54 9.43
C LEU A 110 3.47 11.20 10.13
N ALA A 111 4.16 11.21 11.28
CA ALA A 111 4.41 10.00 12.06
C ALA A 111 3.11 9.41 12.65
N ARG A 112 2.28 10.29 13.25
CA ARG A 112 1.06 9.92 13.98
C ARG A 112 -0.12 9.60 13.06
N SER A 113 -0.07 10.04 11.79
CA SER A 113 -1.13 9.81 10.81
C SER A 113 -1.12 8.40 10.18
N ARG A 114 -0.12 7.56 10.47
CA ARG A 114 -0.02 6.22 9.89
C ARG A 114 -1.32 5.42 9.96
N TYR A 115 -1.91 5.33 11.13
CA TYR A 115 -3.13 4.53 11.35
C TYR A 115 -4.41 5.25 10.91
N VAL A 116 -4.39 6.58 10.86
CA VAL A 116 -5.51 7.38 10.35
C VAL A 116 -5.80 7.03 8.90
N LEU A 117 -4.75 6.90 8.08
CA LEU A 117 -4.86 6.60 6.66
C LEU A 117 -5.39 5.19 6.33
N TYR A 118 -5.37 4.26 7.30
CA TYR A 118 -5.92 2.91 7.14
C TYR A 118 -7.32 2.74 7.73
N LYS A 119 -7.79 3.72 8.49
CA LYS A 119 -9.06 3.70 9.19
C LYS A 119 -10.14 4.41 8.38
N LYS A 120 -11.37 3.93 8.45
CA LYS A 120 -12.51 4.67 7.90
C LYS A 120 -12.70 5.97 8.70
N ALA A 121 -13.07 7.06 8.00
CA ALA A 121 -13.31 8.35 8.64
C ALA A 121 -14.36 8.29 9.76
N THR A 122 -15.37 7.44 9.61
CA THR A 122 -16.40 7.20 10.62
C THR A 122 -15.87 6.63 11.94
N ASP A 123 -14.70 6.02 11.91
CA ASP A 123 -14.09 5.34 13.06
C ASP A 123 -12.97 6.18 13.69
N TRP A 124 -12.75 7.40 13.21
CA TRP A 124 -11.73 8.30 13.76
C TRP A 124 -12.17 8.88 15.11
N THR A 125 -11.22 9.01 16.02
CA THR A 125 -11.37 9.84 17.21
C THR A 125 -11.23 11.32 16.83
N SER A 126 -11.68 12.24 17.70
CA SER A 126 -11.55 13.69 17.45
C SER A 126 -10.10 14.09 17.11
N SER A 127 -9.12 13.56 17.84
CA SER A 127 -7.70 13.82 17.59
C SER A 127 -7.19 13.20 16.28
N GLN A 128 -7.80 12.11 15.80
CA GLN A 128 -7.50 11.53 14.50
C GLN A 128 -8.13 12.35 13.36
N GLN A 129 -9.35 12.88 13.57
CA GLN A 129 -10.00 13.77 12.64
C GLN A 129 -9.17 15.04 12.43
N GLU A 130 -8.76 15.72 13.50
CA GLU A 130 -7.90 16.91 13.42
C GLU A 130 -6.61 16.66 12.63
N ARG A 131 -5.96 15.51 12.86
CA ARG A 131 -4.76 15.15 12.11
C ARG A 131 -5.05 14.84 10.65
N ALA A 132 -6.18 14.20 10.35
CA ALA A 132 -6.59 13.94 8.98
C ALA A 132 -6.84 15.24 8.22
N ASP A 133 -7.55 16.18 8.84
CA ASP A 133 -7.87 17.47 8.25
C ASP A 133 -6.58 18.25 7.93
N LEU A 134 -5.66 18.35 8.89
CA LEU A 134 -4.36 19.00 8.70
C LEU A 134 -3.49 18.30 7.64
N LEU A 135 -3.56 16.96 7.57
CA LEU A 135 -2.81 16.19 6.59
C LEU A 135 -3.33 16.43 5.17
N PHE A 136 -4.66 16.38 4.97
CA PHE A 136 -5.30 16.56 3.67
C PHE A 136 -5.36 18.02 3.21
N GLU A 137 -5.23 18.98 4.12
CA GLU A 137 -5.06 20.38 3.75
C GLU A 137 -3.66 20.66 3.20
N ARG A 138 -2.66 19.93 3.68
CA ARG A 138 -1.26 20.19 3.37
C ARG A 138 -0.76 19.40 2.17
N TYR A 139 -1.30 18.21 1.90
CA TYR A 139 -0.87 17.26 0.88
C TYR A 139 -2.01 16.76 0.00
#